data_f990fd990a9f126013d32ef37173cacd
#
_entry.id   f990fd990a9f126013d32ef37173cacd
#
_cell.length_a   1.000
_cell.length_b   1.000
_cell.length_c   1.000
_cell.angle_alpha   90.00
_cell.angle_beta   90.00
_cell.angle_gamma   90.00
#
_symmetry.space_group_name_H-M   'P 1'
#
loop_
_entity.id
_entity.type
_entity.pdbx_description
1 polymer ?
#
loop_
_entity_poly.entity_id
_entity_poly.type
_entity_poly.pdbx_seq_one_letter_code
_entity_poly.pdbx_strand_id
1 'polypeptide(L)'
;DPVWAVPGLVPDGVTLLAGAPKSGKSWMALDFAVASAGGTKAMGAIDCQAGPVLYLALEDNFRRLQQRLKAVLQGEPPPAALDLAVEWKRADAGGVDDIRIWLTARRDARLVIVDTLATIRGKASKSEGVYADDYAAIAPFKALALAFRVPILLVHHKNKSGALDPLMSVSGTAGLTGACDTVLVLTRESGDQHGVLNVTGRDVNQDKLALQFDGKTGKWERIGPEDDFRKSEQRRAIIHAIIDAGQALSPADIAAAIGAKLGNVKFLLHKLVRAGDLVCRDRVYALAGDNVVPIRPDSPR
;
A
#
# COMPACT_ATOMS: atom_id res chain seq x y z
N ASP A 1 -12.80 -22.18 -2.27
CA ASP A 1 -12.64 -20.72 -2.29
C ASP A 1 -11.70 -20.28 -1.17
N PRO A 2 -10.84 -19.29 -1.39
CA PRO A 2 -9.96 -18.75 -0.36
C PRO A 2 -10.75 -18.17 0.81
N VAL A 3 -10.20 -18.29 2.03
CA VAL A 3 -10.68 -17.55 3.20
C VAL A 3 -9.99 -16.19 3.20
N TRP A 4 -10.75 -15.11 3.27
CA TRP A 4 -10.23 -13.76 3.20
C TRP A 4 -10.27 -13.05 4.56
N ALA A 5 -9.16 -12.45 4.97
CA ALA A 5 -9.18 -11.40 6.00
C ALA A 5 -9.57 -10.05 5.38
N VAL A 6 -8.90 -9.69 4.28
CA VAL A 6 -9.23 -8.51 3.48
C VAL A 6 -9.41 -8.98 2.03
N PRO A 7 -10.63 -9.02 1.52
CA PRO A 7 -10.94 -9.52 0.17
C PRO A 7 -10.11 -8.86 -0.93
N GLY A 8 -9.50 -9.70 -1.77
CA GLY A 8 -8.62 -9.28 -2.86
C GLY A 8 -7.19 -8.91 -2.45
N LEU A 9 -6.85 -8.87 -1.14
CA LEU A 9 -5.53 -8.49 -0.65
C LEU A 9 -4.89 -9.52 0.28
N VAL A 10 -5.64 -10.09 1.20
CA VAL A 10 -5.11 -10.97 2.25
C VAL A 10 -5.92 -12.27 2.32
N PRO A 11 -5.60 -13.25 1.44
CA PRO A 11 -6.19 -14.59 1.47
C PRO A 11 -5.58 -15.44 2.57
N ASP A 12 -6.17 -16.63 2.83
CA ASP A 12 -5.52 -17.68 3.62
C ASP A 12 -4.17 -18.07 2.99
N GLY A 13 -3.21 -18.44 3.83
CA GLY A 13 -1.80 -18.51 3.46
C GLY A 13 -0.99 -17.37 4.08
N VAL A 14 0.21 -17.13 3.55
CA VAL A 14 1.10 -16.09 4.05
C VAL A 14 1.15 -14.93 3.08
N THR A 15 0.72 -13.76 3.56
CA THR A 15 0.84 -12.47 2.86
C THR A 15 2.01 -11.67 3.46
N LEU A 16 2.91 -11.16 2.61
CA LEU A 16 3.99 -10.26 3.00
C LEU A 16 3.59 -8.82 2.70
N LEU A 17 3.55 -7.94 3.70
CA LEU A 17 3.39 -6.49 3.53
C LEU A 17 4.75 -5.81 3.66
N ALA A 18 5.33 -5.42 2.54
CA ALA A 18 6.65 -4.79 2.47
C ALA A 18 6.58 -3.30 2.12
N GLY A 19 7.60 -2.54 2.53
CA GLY A 19 7.72 -1.13 2.19
C GLY A 19 8.84 -0.44 2.98
N ALA A 20 9.21 0.77 2.59
CA ALA A 20 10.23 1.56 3.26
C ALA A 20 9.87 1.84 4.73
N PRO A 21 10.85 2.10 5.62
CA PRO A 21 10.57 2.62 6.96
C PRO A 21 9.70 3.89 6.87
N LYS A 22 8.75 4.02 7.80
CA LYS A 22 7.81 5.17 7.88
C LYS A 22 6.87 5.33 6.66
N SER A 23 6.75 4.34 5.78
CA SER A 23 5.79 4.37 4.66
C SER A 23 4.32 4.23 5.08
N GLY A 24 4.02 3.81 6.30
CA GLY A 24 2.65 3.63 6.80
C GLY A 24 2.18 2.17 6.85
N LYS A 25 3.07 1.18 6.72
CA LYS A 25 2.74 -0.26 6.78
C LYS A 25 2.02 -0.66 8.06
N SER A 26 2.57 -0.29 9.23
CA SER A 26 1.96 -0.62 10.53
C SER A 26 0.59 0.04 10.72
N TRP A 27 0.35 1.20 10.11
CA TRP A 27 -0.97 1.81 10.07
C TRP A 27 -1.94 1.00 9.22
N MET A 28 -1.50 0.54 8.04
CA MET A 28 -2.29 -0.34 7.17
C MET A 28 -2.58 -1.68 7.84
N ALA A 29 -1.58 -2.29 8.49
CA ALA A 29 -1.75 -3.53 9.24
C ALA A 29 -2.76 -3.39 10.39
N LEU A 30 -2.72 -2.25 11.12
CA LEU A 30 -3.68 -1.96 12.19
C LEU A 30 -5.10 -1.71 11.65
N ASP A 31 -5.24 -1.02 10.52
CA ASP A 31 -6.54 -0.84 9.85
C ASP A 31 -7.13 -2.20 9.44
N PHE A 32 -6.32 -3.09 8.85
CA PHE A 32 -6.74 -4.46 8.51
C PHE A 32 -7.13 -5.26 9.74
N ALA A 33 -6.39 -5.13 10.85
CA ALA A 33 -6.72 -5.78 12.10
C ALA A 33 -8.08 -5.33 12.66
N VAL A 34 -8.31 -4.02 12.72
CA VAL A 34 -9.57 -3.43 13.21
C VAL A 34 -10.73 -3.82 12.30
N ALA A 35 -10.55 -3.72 10.98
CA ALA A 35 -11.59 -4.05 10.00
C ALA A 35 -11.99 -5.53 10.07
N SER A 36 -11.00 -6.45 10.12
CA SER A 36 -11.28 -7.89 10.21
C SER A 36 -11.82 -8.31 11.57
N ALA A 37 -11.43 -7.64 12.65
CA ALA A 37 -11.97 -7.95 13.98
C ALA A 37 -13.41 -7.44 14.16
N GLY A 38 -13.72 -6.27 13.60
CA GLY A 38 -15.01 -5.60 13.73
C GLY A 38 -16.02 -5.91 12.61
N GLY A 39 -15.60 -6.55 11.52
CA GLY A 39 -16.46 -6.72 10.34
C GLY A 39 -16.78 -5.40 9.65
N THR A 40 -15.81 -4.50 9.58
CA THR A 40 -15.95 -3.18 8.98
C THR A 40 -15.16 -3.09 7.66
N LYS A 41 -15.03 -1.87 7.13
CA LYS A 41 -14.30 -1.67 5.87
C LYS A 41 -12.82 -1.43 6.10
N ALA A 42 -11.97 -2.24 5.48
CA ALA A 42 -10.54 -1.95 5.35
C ALA A 42 -10.33 -0.91 4.23
N MET A 43 -9.39 -0.01 4.44
CA MET A 43 -9.04 1.08 3.50
C MET A 43 -10.27 1.89 3.03
N GLY A 44 -11.28 2.03 3.89
CA GLY A 44 -12.53 2.73 3.60
C GLY A 44 -13.45 2.08 2.56
N ALA A 45 -13.04 1.02 1.87
CA ALA A 45 -13.72 0.49 0.70
C ALA A 45 -13.99 -1.02 0.73
N ILE A 46 -13.17 -1.83 1.41
CA ILE A 46 -13.19 -3.29 1.31
C ILE A 46 -13.91 -3.88 2.52
N ASP A 47 -15.08 -4.47 2.30
CA ASP A 47 -15.88 -5.09 3.35
C ASP A 47 -15.19 -6.36 3.89
N CYS A 48 -14.90 -6.40 5.20
CA CYS A 48 -14.31 -7.51 5.90
C CYS A 48 -15.36 -8.29 6.71
N GLN A 49 -15.11 -9.58 6.93
CA GLN A 49 -15.92 -10.38 7.82
C GLN A 49 -15.37 -10.31 9.25
N ALA A 50 -16.26 -10.16 10.24
CA ALA A 50 -15.89 -10.13 11.64
C ALA A 50 -15.36 -11.49 12.14
N GLY A 51 -14.39 -11.44 13.05
CA GLY A 51 -13.91 -12.60 13.78
C GLY A 51 -12.59 -12.35 14.51
N PRO A 52 -12.06 -13.32 15.27
CA PRO A 52 -10.86 -13.12 16.09
C PRO A 52 -9.63 -12.75 15.26
N VAL A 53 -8.91 -11.74 15.72
CA VAL A 53 -7.66 -11.24 15.10
C VAL A 53 -6.58 -11.15 16.17
N LEU A 54 -5.40 -11.69 15.89
CA LEU A 54 -4.19 -11.50 16.68
C LEU A 54 -3.24 -10.53 15.98
N TYR A 55 -2.91 -9.40 16.63
CA TYR A 55 -1.93 -8.46 16.11
C TYR A 55 -0.73 -8.32 17.04
N LEU A 56 0.41 -8.81 16.59
CA LEU A 56 1.70 -8.75 17.27
C LEU A 56 2.46 -7.50 16.82
N ALA A 57 2.34 -6.39 17.55
CA ALA A 57 2.95 -5.09 17.25
C ALA A 57 4.34 -4.99 17.91
N LEU A 58 5.31 -5.79 17.46
CA LEU A 58 6.58 -6.04 18.14
C LEU A 58 7.63 -4.92 18.03
N GLU A 59 7.39 -3.90 17.20
CA GLU A 59 8.20 -2.67 17.14
C GLU A 59 7.54 -1.50 17.88
N ASP A 60 6.38 -1.74 18.50
CA ASP A 60 5.65 -0.74 19.24
C ASP A 60 5.77 -0.91 20.76
N ASN A 61 5.38 0.13 21.50
CA ASN A 61 5.08 0.04 22.92
C ASN A 61 3.58 0.30 23.15
N PHE A 62 3.07 -0.09 24.33
CA PHE A 62 1.65 0.04 24.67
C PHE A 62 1.10 1.44 24.44
N ARG A 63 1.82 2.49 24.85
CA ARG A 63 1.37 3.88 24.70
C ARG A 63 1.19 4.25 23.23
N ARG A 64 2.16 3.93 22.39
CA ARG A 64 2.13 4.26 20.94
C ARG A 64 1.07 3.44 20.21
N LEU A 65 0.95 2.15 20.51
CA LEU A 65 -0.09 1.29 19.95
C LEU A 65 -1.49 1.78 20.33
N GLN A 66 -1.69 2.14 21.61
CA GLN A 66 -2.96 2.71 22.08
C GLN A 66 -3.31 4.02 21.38
N GLN A 67 -2.33 4.92 21.17
CA GLN A 67 -2.55 6.17 20.44
C GLN A 67 -2.95 5.91 18.97
N ARG A 68 -2.28 4.97 18.31
CA ARG A 68 -2.60 4.56 16.94
C ARG A 68 -3.99 3.93 16.85
N LEU A 69 -4.31 3.03 17.76
CA LEU A 69 -5.62 2.40 17.82
C LEU A 69 -6.74 3.44 18.00
N LYS A 70 -6.58 4.40 18.92
CA LYS A 70 -7.54 5.50 19.09
C LYS A 70 -7.70 6.34 17.83
N ALA A 71 -6.62 6.61 17.11
CA ALA A 71 -6.67 7.37 15.86
C ALA A 71 -7.43 6.62 14.77
N VAL A 72 -7.17 5.32 14.59
CA VAL A 72 -7.86 4.47 13.61
C VAL A 72 -9.34 4.30 13.95
N LEU A 73 -9.68 4.16 15.23
CA LEU A 73 -11.06 3.97 15.69
C LEU A 73 -11.91 5.25 15.63
N GLN A 74 -11.30 6.44 15.66
CA GLN A 74 -12.01 7.72 15.57
C GLN A 74 -13.14 7.89 16.60
N GLY A 75 -12.97 7.35 17.80
CA GLY A 75 -13.94 7.39 18.89
C GLY A 75 -14.82 6.15 19.01
N GLU A 76 -14.81 5.25 18.02
CA GLU A 76 -15.51 3.97 18.12
C GLU A 76 -14.81 3.06 19.16
N PRO A 77 -15.54 2.17 19.84
CA PRO A 77 -14.95 1.21 20.75
C PRO A 77 -14.09 0.18 19.99
N PRO A 78 -12.99 -0.31 20.61
CA PRO A 78 -12.18 -1.36 20.00
C PRO A 78 -13.01 -2.65 19.83
N PRO A 79 -12.87 -3.38 18.70
CA PRO A 79 -13.53 -4.65 18.51
C PRO A 79 -13.13 -5.64 19.61
N ALA A 80 -14.11 -6.32 20.22
CA ALA A 80 -13.86 -7.30 21.29
C ALA A 80 -13.06 -8.53 20.80
N ALA A 81 -13.07 -8.79 19.51
CA ALA A 81 -12.36 -9.89 18.88
C ALA A 81 -10.91 -9.53 18.46
N LEU A 82 -10.39 -8.36 18.86
CA LEU A 82 -9.03 -7.91 18.55
C LEU A 82 -8.10 -8.12 19.76
N ASP A 83 -7.21 -9.11 19.64
CA ASP A 83 -6.14 -9.35 20.60
C ASP A 83 -4.85 -8.63 20.13
N LEU A 84 -4.23 -7.84 21.02
CA LEU A 84 -3.05 -7.04 20.74
C LEU A 84 -1.91 -7.42 21.70
N ALA A 85 -0.69 -7.59 21.16
CA ALA A 85 0.50 -7.80 21.95
C ALA A 85 1.68 -6.96 21.42
N VAL A 86 2.47 -6.37 22.32
CA VAL A 86 3.69 -5.61 21.98
C VAL A 86 4.95 -6.41 22.32
N GLU A 87 4.81 -7.56 22.97
CA GLU A 87 5.87 -8.51 23.28
C GLU A 87 5.42 -9.91 22.91
N TRP A 88 6.32 -10.67 22.30
CA TRP A 88 6.10 -12.06 21.93
C TRP A 88 7.41 -12.82 21.88
N LYS A 89 7.36 -14.13 22.10
CA LYS A 89 8.54 -14.98 21.94
C LYS A 89 8.98 -15.03 20.48
N ARG A 90 10.27 -15.22 20.24
CA ARG A 90 10.78 -15.48 18.90
C ARG A 90 10.26 -16.81 18.36
N ALA A 91 10.24 -16.94 17.05
CA ALA A 91 9.77 -18.14 16.36
C ALA A 91 10.52 -19.40 16.82
N ASP A 92 11.85 -19.28 16.98
CA ASP A 92 12.73 -20.35 17.47
C ASP A 92 12.70 -20.58 18.99
N ALA A 93 11.94 -19.80 19.74
CA ALA A 93 11.81 -19.86 21.20
C ALA A 93 10.36 -20.16 21.64
N GLY A 94 9.55 -20.77 20.79
CA GLY A 94 8.16 -21.14 21.07
C GLY A 94 7.11 -20.10 20.66
N GLY A 95 7.51 -19.01 20.01
CA GLY A 95 6.55 -17.97 19.56
C GLY A 95 5.54 -18.49 18.52
N VAL A 96 5.94 -19.41 17.68
CA VAL A 96 5.03 -20.07 16.70
C VAL A 96 4.04 -20.99 17.42
N ASP A 97 4.47 -21.68 18.47
CA ASP A 97 3.61 -22.56 19.27
C ASP A 97 2.59 -21.75 20.08
N ASP A 98 2.98 -20.58 20.61
CA ASP A 98 2.05 -19.69 21.27
C ASP A 98 0.96 -19.17 20.29
N ILE A 99 1.29 -18.88 19.03
CA ILE A 99 0.30 -18.57 17.97
C ILE A 99 -0.60 -19.77 17.70
N ARG A 100 -0.03 -20.98 17.62
CA ARG A 100 -0.80 -22.22 17.46
C ARG A 100 -1.81 -22.43 18.58
N ILE A 101 -1.42 -22.19 19.83
CA ILE A 101 -2.31 -22.27 21.00
C ILE A 101 -3.45 -21.27 20.87
N TRP A 102 -3.13 -20.02 20.48
CA TRP A 102 -4.13 -18.98 20.25
C TRP A 102 -5.13 -19.37 19.16
N LEU A 103 -4.65 -19.91 18.02
CA LEU A 103 -5.47 -20.38 16.91
C LEU A 103 -6.33 -21.60 17.29
N THR A 104 -5.80 -22.49 18.13
CA THR A 104 -6.55 -23.67 18.61
C THR A 104 -7.75 -23.26 19.46
N ALA A 105 -7.61 -22.22 20.24
CA ALA A 105 -8.69 -21.66 21.07
C ALA A 105 -9.71 -20.82 20.26
N ARG A 106 -9.34 -20.39 19.04
CA ARG A 106 -10.15 -19.51 18.18
C ARG A 106 -10.23 -20.06 16.76
N ARG A 107 -11.07 -21.10 16.58
CA ARG A 107 -11.22 -21.85 15.33
C ARG A 107 -11.78 -21.02 14.17
N ASP A 108 -12.43 -19.91 14.47
CA ASP A 108 -12.98 -18.94 13.54
C ASP A 108 -12.08 -17.71 13.34
N ALA A 109 -10.79 -17.81 13.73
CA ALA A 109 -9.82 -16.75 13.55
C ALA A 109 -9.77 -16.25 12.10
N ARG A 110 -9.76 -14.93 11.95
CA ARG A 110 -9.77 -14.27 10.64
C ARG A 110 -8.41 -13.79 10.18
N LEU A 111 -7.51 -13.46 11.12
CA LEU A 111 -6.21 -12.89 10.74
C LEU A 111 -5.21 -13.03 11.89
N VAL A 112 -3.98 -13.35 11.55
CA VAL A 112 -2.81 -13.17 12.42
C VAL A 112 -1.88 -12.16 11.76
N ILE A 113 -1.47 -11.12 12.47
CA ILE A 113 -0.52 -10.12 11.98
C ILE A 113 0.76 -10.14 12.83
N VAL A 114 1.89 -10.13 12.17
CA VAL A 114 3.22 -10.00 12.80
C VAL A 114 3.91 -8.75 12.27
N ASP A 115 4.04 -7.74 13.09
CA ASP A 115 4.70 -6.46 12.78
C ASP A 115 5.90 -6.24 13.73
N THR A 116 7.14 -6.68 13.42
CA THR A 116 7.55 -7.12 12.09
C THR A 116 8.14 -8.55 12.11
N LEU A 117 8.26 -9.14 10.92
CA LEU A 117 8.94 -10.42 10.71
C LEU A 117 10.38 -10.38 11.27
N ALA A 118 11.09 -9.27 11.12
CA ALA A 118 12.48 -9.13 11.60
C ALA A 118 12.59 -9.33 13.12
N THR A 119 11.59 -8.94 13.89
CA THR A 119 11.59 -9.04 15.35
C THR A 119 11.28 -10.46 15.83
N ILE A 120 10.37 -11.17 15.14
CA ILE A 120 9.95 -12.52 15.57
C ILE A 120 10.82 -13.63 14.96
N ARG A 121 11.52 -13.39 13.84
CA ARG A 121 12.31 -14.44 13.17
C ARG A 121 13.37 -15.05 14.08
N GLY A 122 13.62 -16.34 13.92
CA GLY A 122 14.69 -17.08 14.61
C GLY A 122 16.09 -16.55 14.26
N LYS A 123 17.10 -17.06 14.94
CA LYS A 123 18.50 -16.75 14.59
C LYS A 123 18.83 -17.29 13.21
N ALA A 124 19.48 -16.46 12.38
CA ALA A 124 19.97 -16.89 11.08
C ALA A 124 20.99 -18.03 11.20
N SER A 125 20.91 -19.02 10.34
CA SER A 125 21.93 -20.06 10.23
C SER A 125 23.18 -19.48 9.53
N LYS A 126 24.35 -19.66 10.13
CA LYS A 126 25.60 -19.17 9.52
C LYS A 126 26.02 -19.94 8.25
N SER A 127 25.36 -21.04 7.92
CA SER A 127 25.83 -22.01 6.93
C SER A 127 25.02 -22.08 5.62
N GLU A 128 23.79 -21.56 5.56
CA GLU A 128 22.86 -21.87 4.45
C GLU A 128 22.61 -20.74 3.45
N GLY A 129 23.14 -19.55 3.70
CA GLY A 129 22.97 -18.39 2.83
C GLY A 129 21.62 -17.66 3.01
N VAL A 130 21.58 -16.40 2.59
CA VAL A 130 20.47 -15.47 2.86
C VAL A 130 19.12 -15.95 2.29
N TYR A 131 19.14 -16.64 1.15
CA TYR A 131 17.94 -17.18 0.52
C TYR A 131 17.27 -18.27 1.37
N ALA A 132 18.05 -19.23 1.85
CA ALA A 132 17.55 -20.33 2.68
C ALA A 132 17.06 -19.81 4.04
N ASP A 133 17.78 -18.86 4.64
CA ASP A 133 17.38 -18.22 5.89
C ASP A 133 16.07 -17.45 5.77
N ASP A 134 15.84 -16.77 4.66
CA ASP A 134 14.60 -16.05 4.38
C ASP A 134 13.42 -17.00 4.19
N TYR A 135 13.64 -18.11 3.47
CA TYR A 135 12.63 -19.15 3.29
C TYR A 135 12.29 -19.84 4.62
N ALA A 136 13.30 -20.19 5.41
CA ALA A 136 13.13 -20.82 6.72
C ALA A 136 12.38 -19.92 7.72
N ALA A 137 12.53 -18.58 7.60
CA ALA A 137 11.80 -17.63 8.44
C ALA A 137 10.29 -17.63 8.16
N ILE A 138 9.85 -17.94 6.94
CA ILE A 138 8.44 -17.96 6.55
C ILE A 138 7.78 -19.32 6.78
N ALA A 139 8.51 -20.42 6.63
CA ALA A 139 8.01 -21.79 6.67
C ALA A 139 7.12 -22.12 7.89
N PRO A 140 7.46 -21.72 9.14
CA PRO A 140 6.61 -21.99 10.29
C PRO A 140 5.23 -21.30 10.22
N PHE A 141 5.19 -20.07 9.71
CA PHE A 141 3.93 -19.33 9.53
C PHE A 141 3.09 -19.94 8.40
N LYS A 142 3.73 -20.42 7.34
CA LYS A 142 3.07 -21.13 6.25
C LYS A 142 2.42 -22.43 6.73
N ALA A 143 3.13 -23.18 7.59
CA ALA A 143 2.59 -24.38 8.20
C ALA A 143 1.35 -24.07 9.08
N LEU A 144 1.37 -22.98 9.86
CA LEU A 144 0.20 -22.54 10.62
C LEU A 144 -0.95 -22.11 9.71
N ALA A 145 -0.68 -21.28 8.72
CA ALA A 145 -1.71 -20.81 7.77
C ALA A 145 -2.43 -21.97 7.09
N LEU A 146 -1.67 -22.99 6.64
CA LEU A 146 -2.21 -24.19 6.03
C LEU A 146 -3.03 -25.05 7.03
N ALA A 147 -2.51 -25.29 8.23
CA ALA A 147 -3.13 -26.13 9.23
C ALA A 147 -4.48 -25.57 9.75
N PHE A 148 -4.59 -24.25 9.85
CA PHE A 148 -5.78 -23.56 10.38
C PHE A 148 -6.62 -22.88 9.31
N ARG A 149 -6.19 -22.89 8.05
CA ARG A 149 -6.80 -22.14 6.94
C ARG A 149 -7.05 -20.67 7.32
N VAL A 150 -6.01 -20.02 7.82
CA VAL A 150 -6.07 -18.67 8.33
C VAL A 150 -5.09 -17.76 7.58
N PRO A 151 -5.51 -16.54 7.21
CA PRO A 151 -4.61 -15.51 6.71
C PRO A 151 -3.56 -15.13 7.74
N ILE A 152 -2.28 -15.11 7.35
CA ILE A 152 -1.17 -14.60 8.17
C ILE A 152 -0.48 -13.46 7.42
N LEU A 153 -0.52 -12.26 7.97
CA LEU A 153 0.12 -11.07 7.41
C LEU A 153 1.45 -10.81 8.14
N LEU A 154 2.55 -10.86 7.40
CA LEU A 154 3.89 -10.56 7.89
C LEU A 154 4.32 -9.19 7.38
N VAL A 155 4.58 -8.25 8.28
CA VAL A 155 5.10 -6.93 7.93
C VAL A 155 6.63 -6.98 7.85
N HIS A 156 7.19 -6.41 6.78
CA HIS A 156 8.63 -6.42 6.54
C HIS A 156 9.13 -5.07 6.03
N HIS A 157 10.36 -4.72 6.37
CA HIS A 157 11.02 -3.52 5.86
C HIS A 157 11.69 -3.78 4.52
N LYS A 158 11.45 -2.90 3.55
CA LYS A 158 12.12 -2.89 2.26
C LYS A 158 13.52 -2.31 2.40
N ASN A 159 14.52 -2.90 1.74
CA ASN A 159 15.84 -2.30 1.62
C ASN A 159 15.80 -1.07 0.69
N LYS A 160 16.71 -0.10 0.91
CA LYS A 160 16.85 1.12 0.09
C LYS A 160 17.49 0.86 -1.30
N SER A 161 17.37 -0.33 -1.87
CA SER A 161 17.87 -0.59 -3.21
C SER A 161 16.96 0.14 -4.22
N GLY A 162 17.51 0.96 -5.08
CA GLY A 162 16.80 1.70 -6.12
C GLY A 162 16.31 0.82 -7.27
N ALA A 163 15.81 -0.38 -6.99
CA ALA A 163 15.27 -1.28 -7.99
C ALA A 163 14.01 -0.69 -8.61
N LEU A 164 13.93 -0.71 -9.94
CA LEU A 164 12.80 -0.23 -10.73
C LEU A 164 11.54 -1.08 -10.48
N ASP A 165 11.72 -2.36 -10.13
CA ASP A 165 10.62 -3.27 -9.78
C ASP A 165 10.41 -3.25 -8.25
N PRO A 166 9.20 -2.89 -7.78
CA PRO A 166 8.86 -2.92 -6.36
C PRO A 166 9.10 -4.27 -5.69
N LEU A 167 8.85 -5.39 -6.37
CA LEU A 167 9.07 -6.75 -5.86
C LEU A 167 10.55 -7.05 -5.63
N MET A 168 11.43 -6.61 -6.54
CA MET A 168 12.88 -6.77 -6.43
C MET A 168 13.50 -5.91 -5.30
N SER A 169 12.75 -4.95 -4.80
CA SER A 169 13.17 -4.09 -3.69
C SER A 169 12.85 -4.68 -2.31
N VAL A 170 12.05 -5.74 -2.25
CA VAL A 170 11.75 -6.48 -1.01
C VAL A 170 12.94 -7.36 -0.69
N SER A 171 13.77 -6.99 0.26
CA SER A 171 14.91 -7.77 0.76
C SER A 171 15.86 -8.31 -0.33
N GLY A 172 16.76 -7.83 -0.85
CA GLY A 172 17.89 -8.33 -1.69
C GLY A 172 17.93 -9.81 -2.14
N THR A 173 16.94 -10.64 -1.75
CA THR A 173 16.79 -12.04 -2.18
C THR A 173 15.35 -12.31 -2.61
N ALA A 174 15.19 -13.14 -3.65
CA ALA A 174 13.89 -13.71 -4.04
C ALA A 174 13.32 -14.69 -2.98
N GLY A 175 14.01 -14.91 -1.88
CA GLY A 175 13.64 -15.89 -0.85
C GLY A 175 12.35 -15.55 -0.13
N LEU A 176 12.21 -14.33 0.38
CA LEU A 176 10.99 -13.90 1.10
C LEU A 176 9.79 -13.85 0.17
N THR A 177 9.94 -13.21 -1.00
CA THR A 177 8.83 -13.07 -1.97
C THR A 177 8.40 -14.42 -2.55
N GLY A 178 9.35 -15.33 -2.80
CA GLY A 178 9.08 -16.69 -3.31
C GLY A 178 8.42 -17.61 -2.27
N ALA A 179 8.68 -17.41 -0.98
CA ALA A 179 8.09 -18.20 0.10
C ALA A 179 6.64 -17.82 0.42
N CYS A 180 6.25 -16.56 0.18
CA CYS A 180 4.90 -16.07 0.46
C CYS A 180 3.92 -16.40 -0.67
N ASP A 181 2.64 -16.52 -0.33
CA ASP A 181 1.56 -16.77 -1.28
C ASP A 181 1.07 -15.47 -1.92
N THR A 182 1.11 -14.38 -1.16
CA THR A 182 0.79 -13.03 -1.62
C THR A 182 1.85 -12.02 -1.14
N VAL A 183 2.16 -11.04 -1.97
CA VAL A 183 3.10 -9.95 -1.66
C VAL A 183 2.42 -8.61 -1.94
N LEU A 184 2.37 -7.77 -0.92
CA LEU A 184 1.87 -6.41 -0.96
C LEU A 184 3.07 -5.47 -0.77
N VAL A 185 3.35 -4.61 -1.75
CA VAL A 185 4.46 -3.64 -1.65
C VAL A 185 3.90 -2.22 -1.59
N LEU A 186 3.96 -1.62 -0.40
CA LEU A 186 3.56 -0.23 -0.19
C LEU A 186 4.72 0.71 -0.53
N THR A 187 4.50 1.54 -1.54
CA THR A 187 5.41 2.60 -1.96
C THR A 187 4.79 3.95 -1.63
N ARG A 188 5.52 4.77 -0.87
CA ARG A 188 5.14 6.14 -0.53
C ARG A 188 6.40 6.96 -0.33
N GLU A 189 6.46 8.14 -0.90
CA GLU A 189 7.54 9.10 -0.63
C GLU A 189 7.36 9.73 0.75
N SER A 190 8.49 10.12 1.36
CA SER A 190 8.46 10.70 2.70
C SER A 190 7.77 12.07 2.65
N GLY A 191 6.70 12.22 3.43
CA GLY A 191 5.91 13.47 3.49
C GLY A 191 4.75 13.52 2.50
N ASP A 192 4.68 12.63 1.51
CA ASP A 192 3.54 12.54 0.62
C ASP A 192 2.32 11.93 1.32
N GLN A 193 1.13 12.37 0.93
CA GLN A 193 -0.14 11.78 1.35
C GLN A 193 -0.57 10.63 0.43
N HIS A 194 -0.01 10.53 -0.77
CA HIS A 194 -0.33 9.49 -1.74
C HIS A 194 0.68 8.34 -1.68
N GLY A 195 0.18 7.15 -1.91
CA GLY A 195 0.97 5.94 -2.01
C GLY A 195 0.41 4.98 -3.04
N VAL A 196 1.21 3.99 -3.41
CA VAL A 196 0.80 2.91 -4.30
C VAL A 196 1.01 1.59 -3.58
N LEU A 197 -0.03 0.75 -3.57
CA LEU A 197 0.05 -0.63 -3.13
C LEU A 197 0.11 -1.53 -4.35
N ASN A 198 1.27 -2.16 -4.57
CA ASN A 198 1.42 -3.20 -5.58
C ASN A 198 1.00 -4.53 -4.97
N VAL A 199 0.09 -5.22 -5.63
CA VAL A 199 -0.48 -6.51 -5.21
C VAL A 199 -0.02 -7.58 -6.19
N THR A 200 0.55 -8.68 -5.68
CA THR A 200 0.95 -9.83 -6.48
C THR A 200 0.82 -11.10 -5.64
N GLY A 201 0.30 -12.18 -6.20
CA GLY A 201 0.17 -13.45 -5.49
C GLY A 201 -0.49 -14.52 -6.33
N ARG A 202 -0.68 -15.69 -5.72
CA ARG A 202 -1.27 -16.87 -6.38
C ARG A 202 -2.79 -16.80 -6.43
N ASP A 203 -3.39 -16.27 -5.35
CA ASP A 203 -4.85 -16.21 -5.15
C ASP A 203 -5.40 -14.78 -5.26
N VAL A 204 -4.56 -13.82 -5.63
CA VAL A 204 -4.94 -12.42 -5.85
C VAL A 204 -4.66 -12.00 -7.29
N ASN A 205 -5.49 -11.12 -7.82
CA ASN A 205 -5.20 -10.48 -9.11
C ASN A 205 -4.02 -9.52 -8.94
N GLN A 206 -3.10 -9.56 -9.90
CA GLN A 206 -2.05 -8.55 -9.94
C GLN A 206 -2.66 -7.18 -10.18
N ASP A 207 -2.43 -6.24 -9.25
CA ASP A 207 -3.04 -4.92 -9.29
C ASP A 207 -2.09 -3.85 -8.72
N LYS A 208 -2.37 -2.59 -9.03
CA LYS A 208 -1.72 -1.41 -8.48
C LYS A 208 -2.78 -0.44 -8.02
N LEU A 209 -2.90 -0.32 -6.72
CA LEU A 209 -3.91 0.53 -6.08
C LEU A 209 -3.30 1.86 -5.67
N ALA A 210 -3.90 2.95 -6.13
CA ALA A 210 -3.61 4.27 -5.61
C ALA A 210 -4.32 4.47 -4.27
N LEU A 211 -3.56 4.92 -3.29
CA LEU A 211 -4.00 5.11 -1.92
C LEU A 211 -3.72 6.52 -1.44
N GLN A 212 -4.61 7.04 -0.60
CA GLN A 212 -4.40 8.27 0.15
C GLN A 212 -4.23 7.96 1.63
N PHE A 213 -3.21 8.56 2.26
CA PHE A 213 -2.94 8.43 3.68
C PHE A 213 -3.44 9.66 4.45
N ASP A 214 -4.33 9.45 5.38
CA ASP A 214 -4.71 10.48 6.33
C ASP A 214 -3.80 10.42 7.57
N GLY A 215 -2.92 11.39 7.70
CA GLY A 215 -1.98 11.48 8.82
C GLY A 215 -2.63 11.73 10.19
N LYS A 216 -3.89 12.18 10.25
CA LYS A 216 -4.63 12.40 11.51
C LYS A 216 -5.20 11.11 12.06
N THR A 217 -5.82 10.33 11.20
CA THR A 217 -6.45 9.05 11.57
C THR A 217 -5.52 7.87 11.39
N GLY A 218 -4.44 8.01 10.62
CA GLY A 218 -3.54 6.94 10.24
C GLY A 218 -4.13 5.93 9.27
N LYS A 219 -5.30 6.23 8.67
CA LYS A 219 -5.96 5.37 7.71
C LYS A 219 -5.43 5.57 6.30
N TRP A 220 -5.44 4.48 5.57
CA TRP A 220 -5.29 4.49 4.13
C TRP A 220 -6.66 4.38 3.48
N GLU A 221 -6.91 5.19 2.48
CA GLU A 221 -8.13 5.13 1.66
C GLU A 221 -7.77 4.72 0.24
N ARG A 222 -8.54 3.79 -0.32
CA ARG A 222 -8.40 3.39 -1.73
C ARG A 222 -9.01 4.46 -2.62
N ILE A 223 -8.19 5.11 -3.46
CA ILE A 223 -8.64 6.12 -4.42
C ILE A 223 -9.11 5.46 -5.73
N GLY A 224 -8.45 4.36 -6.14
CA GLY A 224 -8.75 3.64 -7.36
C GLY A 224 -7.53 2.92 -7.93
N PRO A 225 -7.58 2.47 -9.21
CA PRO A 225 -6.41 1.98 -9.91
C PRO A 225 -5.34 3.07 -10.06
N GLU A 226 -4.05 2.69 -9.90
CA GLU A 226 -2.93 3.65 -9.99
C GLU A 226 -2.89 4.40 -11.31
N ASP A 227 -3.17 3.69 -12.41
CA ASP A 227 -3.16 4.29 -13.74
C ASP A 227 -4.20 5.40 -13.92
N ASP A 228 -5.38 5.23 -13.36
CA ASP A 228 -6.44 6.23 -13.46
C ASP A 228 -6.17 7.44 -12.56
N PHE A 229 -5.63 7.19 -11.37
CA PHE A 229 -5.20 8.24 -10.46
C PHE A 229 -4.06 9.07 -11.08
N ARG A 230 -3.01 8.43 -11.61
CA ARG A 230 -1.90 9.10 -12.26
C ARG A 230 -2.34 9.92 -13.47
N LYS A 231 -3.25 9.40 -14.28
CA LYS A 231 -3.86 10.16 -15.39
C LYS A 231 -4.64 11.37 -14.90
N SER A 232 -5.38 11.23 -13.79
CA SER A 232 -6.12 12.31 -13.15
C SER A 232 -5.20 13.39 -12.58
N GLU A 233 -4.11 13.02 -11.92
CA GLU A 233 -3.11 13.97 -11.42
C GLU A 233 -2.40 14.72 -12.54
N GLN A 234 -1.98 14.02 -13.57
CA GLN A 234 -1.37 14.65 -14.75
C GLN A 234 -2.33 15.62 -15.46
N ARG A 235 -3.63 15.27 -15.54
CA ARG A 235 -4.65 16.20 -16.07
C ARG A 235 -4.79 17.45 -15.22
N ARG A 236 -4.83 17.30 -13.89
CA ARG A 236 -4.87 18.45 -12.95
C ARG A 236 -3.60 19.29 -13.08
N ALA A 237 -2.43 18.68 -13.14
CA ALA A 237 -1.16 19.38 -13.31
C ALA A 237 -1.14 20.20 -14.62
N ILE A 238 -1.65 19.66 -15.73
CA ILE A 238 -1.78 20.38 -17.00
C ILE A 238 -2.71 21.60 -16.83
N ILE A 239 -3.87 21.42 -16.23
CA ILE A 239 -4.84 22.49 -16.01
C ILE A 239 -4.24 23.58 -15.13
N HIS A 240 -3.59 23.20 -14.02
CA HIS A 240 -2.91 24.14 -13.12
C HIS A 240 -1.79 24.90 -13.81
N ALA A 241 -0.95 24.23 -14.62
CA ALA A 241 0.12 24.91 -15.37
C ALA A 241 -0.45 26.00 -16.32
N ILE A 242 -1.59 25.75 -16.93
CA ILE A 242 -2.25 26.75 -17.80
C ILE A 242 -2.85 27.90 -16.97
N ILE A 243 -3.47 27.59 -15.82
CA ILE A 243 -4.00 28.60 -14.88
C ILE A 243 -2.88 29.49 -14.38
N ASP A 244 -1.80 28.90 -13.87
CA ASP A 244 -0.67 29.62 -13.27
C ASP A 244 0.06 30.50 -14.30
N ALA A 245 0.10 30.07 -15.56
CA ALA A 245 0.67 30.87 -16.64
C ALA A 245 -0.21 32.05 -17.06
N GLY A 246 -1.52 32.03 -16.77
CA GLY A 246 -2.47 33.07 -17.16
C GLY A 246 -2.60 33.28 -18.67
N GLN A 247 -2.12 32.34 -19.47
CA GLN A 247 -2.11 32.40 -20.94
C GLN A 247 -2.14 31.00 -21.56
N ALA A 248 -2.45 30.90 -22.83
CA ALA A 248 -2.38 29.65 -23.56
C ALA A 248 -0.92 29.15 -23.68
N LEU A 249 -0.71 27.86 -23.43
CA LEU A 249 0.62 27.24 -23.44
C LEU A 249 0.74 26.22 -24.60
N SER A 250 1.95 26.11 -25.14
CA SER A 250 2.29 25.02 -26.06
C SER A 250 2.46 23.69 -25.31
N PRO A 251 2.32 22.53 -26.00
CA PRO A 251 2.58 21.23 -25.37
C PRO A 251 3.99 21.08 -24.78
N ALA A 252 4.96 21.79 -25.36
CA ALA A 252 6.33 21.77 -24.90
C ALA A 252 6.48 22.55 -23.57
N ASP A 253 5.86 23.74 -23.49
CA ASP A 253 5.89 24.56 -22.28
C ASP A 253 5.14 23.88 -21.13
N ILE A 254 4.00 23.26 -21.40
CA ILE A 254 3.26 22.46 -20.44
C ILE A 254 4.12 21.29 -19.95
N ALA A 255 4.76 20.55 -20.87
CA ALA A 255 5.62 19.42 -20.52
C ALA A 255 6.80 19.85 -19.63
N ALA A 256 7.40 20.98 -19.92
CA ALA A 256 8.46 21.58 -19.11
C ALA A 256 7.94 21.98 -17.71
N ALA A 257 6.79 22.67 -17.66
CA ALA A 257 6.19 23.15 -16.41
C ALA A 257 5.85 22.01 -15.42
N ILE A 258 5.33 20.88 -15.95
CA ILE A 258 4.93 19.74 -15.10
C ILE A 258 5.99 18.62 -15.01
N GLY A 259 7.16 18.79 -15.61
CA GLY A 259 8.24 17.79 -15.60
C GLY A 259 7.90 16.48 -16.31
N ALA A 260 7.03 16.50 -17.32
CA ALA A 260 6.51 15.32 -17.98
C ALA A 260 7.08 15.13 -19.40
N LYS A 261 7.03 13.88 -19.92
CA LYS A 261 7.43 13.60 -21.29
C LYS A 261 6.40 14.21 -22.27
N LEU A 262 6.88 14.93 -23.29
CA LEU A 262 6.08 15.63 -24.30
C LEU A 262 5.02 14.72 -24.96
N GLY A 263 5.37 13.46 -25.26
CA GLY A 263 4.43 12.49 -25.83
C GLY A 263 3.21 12.22 -24.96
N ASN A 264 3.41 12.07 -23.64
CA ASN A 264 2.34 11.86 -22.67
C ASN A 264 1.45 13.11 -22.56
N VAL A 265 2.06 14.29 -22.53
CA VAL A 265 1.34 15.57 -22.48
C VAL A 265 0.46 15.75 -23.71
N LYS A 266 0.99 15.54 -24.92
CA LYS A 266 0.19 15.62 -26.17
C LYS A 266 -1.03 14.69 -26.15
N PHE A 267 -0.86 13.45 -25.68
CA PHE A 267 -1.96 12.51 -25.57
C PHE A 267 -3.05 12.96 -24.58
N LEU A 268 -2.63 13.49 -23.41
CA LEU A 268 -3.57 14.00 -22.40
C LEU A 268 -4.27 15.28 -22.87
N LEU A 269 -3.56 16.19 -23.50
CA LEU A 269 -4.14 17.41 -24.08
C LEU A 269 -5.26 17.10 -25.08
N HIS A 270 -5.04 16.10 -25.96
CA HIS A 270 -6.07 15.67 -26.90
C HIS A 270 -7.34 15.14 -26.19
N LYS A 271 -7.15 14.41 -25.05
CA LYS A 271 -8.29 13.94 -24.24
C LYS A 271 -9.01 15.07 -23.52
N LEU A 272 -8.27 16.03 -22.97
CA LEU A 272 -8.85 17.20 -22.27
C LEU A 272 -9.65 18.10 -23.24
N VAL A 273 -9.17 18.28 -24.45
CA VAL A 273 -9.96 19.00 -25.50
C VAL A 273 -11.23 18.24 -25.85
N ARG A 274 -11.16 16.90 -26.00
CA ARG A 274 -12.37 16.10 -26.27
C ARG A 274 -13.37 16.10 -25.10
N ALA A 275 -12.88 16.20 -23.86
CA ALA A 275 -13.72 16.30 -22.68
C ALA A 275 -14.34 17.69 -22.50
N GLY A 276 -13.88 18.69 -23.24
CA GLY A 276 -14.33 20.07 -23.12
C GLY A 276 -13.65 20.86 -22.00
N ASP A 277 -12.62 20.32 -21.38
CA ASP A 277 -11.87 20.99 -20.32
C ASP A 277 -10.91 22.06 -20.88
N LEU A 278 -10.37 21.82 -22.06
CA LEU A 278 -9.44 22.72 -22.77
C LEU A 278 -9.92 23.01 -24.19
N VAL A 279 -9.45 24.15 -24.72
CA VAL A 279 -9.54 24.49 -26.13
C VAL A 279 -8.14 24.54 -26.75
N CYS A 280 -8.03 24.14 -28.02
CA CYS A 280 -6.79 24.24 -28.79
C CYS A 280 -6.95 25.23 -29.93
N ARG A 281 -6.10 26.26 -30.00
CA ARG A 281 -6.01 27.22 -31.13
C ARG A 281 -4.54 27.42 -31.46
N ASP A 282 -4.20 27.35 -32.74
CA ASP A 282 -2.83 27.54 -33.23
C ASP A 282 -1.75 26.72 -32.48
N ARG A 283 -2.06 25.46 -32.11
CA ARG A 283 -1.21 24.52 -31.35
C ARG A 283 -0.90 24.96 -29.91
N VAL A 284 -1.62 25.94 -29.37
CA VAL A 284 -1.59 26.29 -27.94
C VAL A 284 -2.92 25.92 -27.28
N TYR A 285 -2.87 25.66 -25.98
CA TYR A 285 -3.97 25.13 -25.18
C TYR A 285 -4.33 26.11 -24.08
N ALA A 286 -5.62 26.33 -23.89
CA ALA A 286 -6.18 27.20 -22.85
C ALA A 286 -7.42 26.55 -22.20
N LEU A 287 -7.89 27.08 -21.11
CA LEU A 287 -9.12 26.63 -20.46
C LEU A 287 -10.34 26.87 -21.35
N ALA A 288 -11.29 25.94 -21.32
CA ALA A 288 -12.57 26.13 -21.98
C ALA A 288 -13.34 27.25 -21.26
N GLY A 289 -13.57 28.37 -21.92
CA GLY A 289 -14.23 29.55 -21.35
C GLY A 289 -13.37 30.81 -21.31
N ASP A 290 -12.07 30.70 -21.43
CA ASP A 290 -11.19 31.86 -21.56
C ASP A 290 -11.23 32.42 -22.98
N ASN A 291 -11.47 33.74 -23.09
CA ASN A 291 -11.31 34.49 -24.34
C ASN A 291 -9.81 34.65 -24.65
N VAL A 292 -9.18 33.58 -25.15
CA VAL A 292 -7.75 33.59 -25.46
C VAL A 292 -7.53 34.34 -26.78
N VAL A 293 -6.95 35.52 -26.67
CA VAL A 293 -6.36 36.24 -27.79
C VAL A 293 -4.95 35.70 -28.01
N PRO A 294 -4.64 35.06 -29.17
CA PRO A 294 -3.27 34.62 -29.43
C PRO A 294 -2.36 35.86 -29.54
N ILE A 295 -1.33 35.94 -28.73
CA ILE A 295 -0.26 36.90 -28.90
C ILE A 295 0.54 36.42 -30.14
N ARG A 296 0.41 37.10 -31.27
CA ARG A 296 1.29 36.92 -32.41
C ARG A 296 2.66 37.50 -32.02
N PRO A 297 3.76 36.76 -32.06
CA PRO A 297 5.07 37.40 -32.01
C PRO A 297 5.19 38.34 -33.22
N ASP A 298 5.49 39.61 -32.92
CA ASP A 298 5.76 40.59 -33.94
C ASP A 298 6.85 40.08 -34.87
N SER A 299 6.50 39.98 -36.18
CA SER A 299 7.48 39.72 -37.22
C SER A 299 8.40 40.95 -37.31
N PRO A 300 9.71 40.80 -37.20
CA PRO A 300 10.59 41.91 -37.45
C PRO A 300 10.46 42.35 -38.90
N ARG A 301 10.34 43.66 -39.14
CA ARG A 301 10.39 44.30 -40.42
C ARG A 301 11.81 44.27 -41.02
#